data_de5d07836d41b7cf358105874b68d01f
#
_entry.id   de5d07836d41b7cf358105874b68d01f
#
_cell.length_a   1.000
_cell.length_b   1.000
_cell.length_c   1.000
_cell.angle_alpha   90.00
_cell.angle_beta   90.00
_cell.angle_gamma   90.00
#
_symmetry.space_group_name_H-M   'P 1'
#
loop_
_entity.id
_entity.type
_entity.pdbx_description
1 polymer ?
#
loop_
_entity_poly.entity_id
_entity_poly.type
_entity_poly.pdbx_seq_one_letter_code
_entity_poly.pdbx_strand_id
1 'polypeptide(L)'
;YYEVGMNSREKNTKERILEEALKLFARSGYMGTSMNDIAASLGVTKAALYKHYTSKQEILDSIVEKMNQMDMERVKEYDMPEGNMEEVRKGYQAATLDKIKEFTKVQFLHWTQEEFPCCFRKMLTLEQYRDPELAKLYQKYLSGGPLLYIEEVFRGFTDNEGEAKQLALDFYGPIFLLYSIYDGVEGKEAIATQVEQHVERFSEMLLTKRERGDEI
;
A
#
# COMPACT_ATOMS: atom_id res chain seq x y z
N TYR A 1 -14.56 19.83 21.31
CA TYR A 1 -13.93 20.37 22.51
C TYR A 1 -13.38 19.22 23.34
N TYR A 2 -12.11 19.31 23.73
CA TYR A 2 -11.24 18.40 24.46
C TYR A 2 -10.54 17.33 23.58
N GLU A 3 -9.55 17.76 22.76
CA GLU A 3 -8.34 16.98 22.60
C GLU A 3 -7.57 17.06 23.93
N VAL A 4 -7.73 16.05 24.76
CA VAL A 4 -6.82 15.83 25.89
C VAL A 4 -5.48 15.44 25.30
N GLY A 5 -4.51 16.33 25.33
CA GLY A 5 -3.16 16.10 24.83
C GLY A 5 -2.57 14.83 25.42
N MET A 6 -2.53 13.78 24.63
CA MET A 6 -1.87 12.52 24.98
C MET A 6 -0.40 12.83 25.27
N ASN A 7 0.09 12.47 26.45
CA ASN A 7 1.47 12.66 26.83
C ASN A 7 2.40 12.03 25.78
N SER A 8 3.43 12.73 25.33
CA SER A 8 4.38 12.26 24.28
C SER A 8 4.94 10.86 24.55
N ARG A 9 5.08 10.49 25.83
CA ARG A 9 5.52 9.16 26.28
C ARG A 9 4.48 8.07 26.01
N GLU A 10 3.21 8.41 26.10
CA GLU A 10 2.07 7.50 25.88
C GLU A 10 1.83 7.27 24.38
N LYS A 11 1.97 8.33 23.57
CA LYS A 11 1.96 8.26 22.10
C LYS A 11 3.08 7.35 21.59
N ASN A 12 4.30 7.51 22.11
CA ASN A 12 5.43 6.65 21.76
C ASN A 12 5.20 5.17 22.15
N THR A 13 4.56 4.91 23.29
CA THR A 13 4.25 3.54 23.73
C THR A 13 3.21 2.89 22.83
N LYS A 14 2.15 3.60 22.45
CA LYS A 14 1.13 3.08 21.51
C LYS A 14 1.74 2.76 20.15
N GLU A 15 2.58 3.63 19.60
CA GLU A 15 3.28 3.40 18.34
C GLU A 15 4.15 2.14 18.39
N ARG A 16 4.95 1.97 19.44
CA ARG A 16 5.77 0.76 19.62
C ARG A 16 4.93 -0.52 19.70
N ILE A 17 3.74 -0.46 20.32
CA ILE A 17 2.82 -1.59 20.36
C ILE A 17 2.32 -1.92 18.95
N LEU A 18 1.93 -0.93 18.16
CA LEU A 18 1.48 -1.14 16.77
C LEU A 18 2.55 -1.78 15.91
N GLU A 19 3.77 -1.24 15.95
CA GLU A 19 4.90 -1.74 15.16
C GLU A 19 5.24 -3.18 15.52
N GLU A 20 5.33 -3.50 16.80
CA GLU A 20 5.66 -4.85 17.26
C GLU A 20 4.53 -5.85 16.97
N ALA A 21 3.27 -5.44 17.18
CA ALA A 21 2.12 -6.27 16.83
C ALA A 21 2.08 -6.56 15.32
N LEU A 22 2.32 -5.55 14.49
CA LEU A 22 2.34 -5.71 13.05
C LEU A 22 3.46 -6.63 12.57
N LYS A 23 4.66 -6.58 13.18
CA LYS A 23 5.76 -7.54 12.92
C LYS A 23 5.34 -8.98 13.22
N LEU A 24 4.66 -9.18 14.34
CA LEU A 24 4.14 -10.50 14.71
C LEU A 24 3.05 -10.97 13.73
N PHE A 25 2.14 -10.07 13.34
CA PHE A 25 1.09 -10.38 12.37
C PHE A 25 1.68 -10.71 10.99
N ALA A 26 2.73 -10.00 10.55
CA ALA A 26 3.42 -10.28 9.30
C ALA A 26 4.15 -11.63 9.29
N ARG A 27 4.62 -12.10 10.46
CA ARG A 27 5.37 -13.35 10.59
C ARG A 27 4.49 -14.57 10.86
N SER A 28 3.51 -14.43 11.73
CA SER A 28 2.72 -15.55 12.26
C SER A 28 1.24 -15.50 11.88
N GLY A 29 0.83 -14.46 11.14
CA GLY A 29 -0.55 -14.14 10.83
C GLY A 29 -1.26 -13.41 11.99
N TYR A 30 -2.27 -12.63 11.65
CA TYR A 30 -3.15 -11.97 12.62
C TYR A 30 -3.89 -13.01 13.47
N MET A 31 -4.45 -14.05 12.83
CA MET A 31 -5.17 -15.11 13.55
C MET A 31 -4.24 -15.91 14.46
N GLY A 32 -2.98 -16.12 14.05
CA GLY A 32 -1.97 -16.88 14.82
C GLY A 32 -1.32 -16.12 15.96
N THR A 33 -1.59 -14.81 16.12
CA THR A 33 -0.98 -13.97 17.16
C THR A 33 -1.98 -13.59 18.24
N SER A 34 -1.58 -13.72 19.51
CA SER A 34 -2.40 -13.35 20.67
C SER A 34 -1.90 -12.06 21.34
N MET A 35 -2.74 -11.44 22.20
CA MET A 35 -2.34 -10.33 23.07
C MET A 35 -1.18 -10.72 24.02
N ASN A 36 -1.08 -11.99 24.39
CA ASN A 36 0.04 -12.48 25.20
C ASN A 36 1.36 -12.49 24.41
N ASP A 37 1.32 -12.87 23.14
CA ASP A 37 2.50 -12.88 22.28
C ASP A 37 3.02 -11.47 22.08
N ILE A 38 2.12 -10.50 21.87
CA ILE A 38 2.47 -9.08 21.74
C ILE A 38 3.09 -8.54 23.04
N ALA A 39 2.49 -8.82 24.20
CA ALA A 39 3.02 -8.40 25.48
C ALA A 39 4.40 -9.02 25.76
N ALA A 40 4.57 -10.31 25.47
CA ALA A 40 5.84 -11.04 25.63
C ALA A 40 6.94 -10.44 24.72
N SER A 41 6.64 -10.16 23.46
CA SER A 41 7.58 -9.57 22.50
C SER A 41 8.04 -8.16 22.93
N LEU A 42 7.14 -7.38 23.52
CA LEU A 42 7.46 -6.05 24.08
C LEU A 42 8.18 -6.09 25.44
N GLY A 43 8.28 -7.25 26.07
CA GLY A 43 8.82 -7.39 27.43
C GLY A 43 7.94 -6.75 28.52
N VAL A 44 6.63 -6.66 28.28
CA VAL A 44 5.67 -6.06 29.23
C VAL A 44 4.65 -7.10 29.73
N THR A 45 3.98 -6.76 30.84
CA THR A 45 2.88 -7.60 31.31
C THR A 45 1.64 -7.43 30.44
N LYS A 46 0.79 -8.47 30.36
CA LYS A 46 -0.51 -8.40 29.68
C LYS A 46 -1.36 -7.23 30.21
N ALA A 47 -1.37 -7.00 31.52
CA ALA A 47 -2.09 -5.89 32.15
C ALA A 47 -1.57 -4.53 31.68
N ALA A 48 -0.28 -4.37 31.45
CA ALA A 48 0.30 -3.14 30.91
C ALA A 48 -0.12 -2.90 29.44
N LEU A 49 -0.16 -3.96 28.63
CA LEU A 49 -0.65 -3.86 27.24
C LEU A 49 -2.13 -3.45 27.19
N TYR A 50 -2.98 -4.04 28.04
CA TYR A 50 -4.42 -3.74 28.10
C TYR A 50 -4.74 -2.31 28.58
N LYS A 51 -3.81 -1.58 29.17
CA LYS A 51 -3.96 -0.14 29.44
C LYS A 51 -3.95 0.71 28.18
N HIS A 52 -3.36 0.22 27.09
CA HIS A 52 -3.22 0.95 25.83
C HIS A 52 -4.20 0.48 24.77
N TYR A 53 -4.47 -0.82 24.71
CA TYR A 53 -5.36 -1.46 23.75
C TYR A 53 -6.20 -2.54 24.42
N THR A 54 -7.52 -2.44 24.28
CA THR A 54 -8.48 -3.35 24.94
C THR A 54 -8.62 -4.69 24.23
N SER A 55 -8.21 -4.77 22.95
CA SER A 55 -8.30 -5.98 22.14
C SER A 55 -7.26 -5.98 21.02
N LYS A 56 -7.03 -7.16 20.44
CA LYS A 56 -6.23 -7.33 19.23
C LYS A 56 -6.87 -6.62 18.02
N GLN A 57 -8.19 -6.55 17.98
CA GLN A 57 -8.93 -5.85 16.94
C GLN A 57 -8.66 -4.36 16.99
N GLU A 58 -8.65 -3.73 18.17
CA GLU A 58 -8.33 -2.30 18.32
C GLU A 58 -6.90 -1.98 17.84
N ILE A 59 -5.95 -2.91 18.05
CA ILE A 59 -4.59 -2.79 17.50
C ILE A 59 -4.64 -2.84 15.96
N LEU A 60 -5.38 -3.79 15.38
CA LEU A 60 -5.52 -3.89 13.93
C LEU A 60 -6.16 -2.64 13.32
N ASP A 61 -7.23 -2.13 13.94
CA ASP A 61 -7.92 -0.93 13.48
C ASP A 61 -6.98 0.29 13.48
N SER A 62 -6.16 0.43 14.53
CA SER A 62 -5.15 1.48 14.63
C SER A 62 -4.01 1.31 13.61
N ILE A 63 -3.64 0.08 13.28
CA ILE A 63 -2.68 -0.22 12.20
C ILE A 63 -3.24 0.21 10.85
N VAL A 64 -4.51 -0.10 10.56
CA VAL A 64 -5.18 0.30 9.31
C VAL A 64 -5.31 1.81 9.22
N GLU A 65 -5.63 2.50 10.33
CA GLU A 65 -5.69 3.96 10.37
C GLU A 65 -4.32 4.59 10.10
N LYS A 66 -3.25 4.09 10.75
CA LYS A 66 -1.88 4.55 10.49
C LYS A 66 -1.48 4.34 9.02
N MET A 67 -1.84 3.21 8.42
CA MET A 67 -1.59 2.93 7.01
C MET A 67 -2.30 3.93 6.08
N ASN A 68 -3.58 4.22 6.36
CA ASN A 68 -4.33 5.24 5.61
C ASN A 68 -3.67 6.63 5.71
N GLN A 69 -3.18 7.01 6.90
CA GLN A 69 -2.49 8.30 7.10
C GLN A 69 -1.18 8.35 6.30
N MET A 70 -0.39 7.29 6.32
CA MET A 70 0.86 7.19 5.54
C MET A 70 0.61 7.30 4.04
N ASP A 71 -0.45 6.66 3.52
CA ASP A 71 -0.82 6.74 2.10
C ASP A 71 -1.24 8.16 1.72
N MET A 72 -2.06 8.84 2.54
CA MET A 72 -2.46 10.23 2.30
C MET A 72 -1.28 11.21 2.35
N GLU A 73 -0.36 11.04 3.30
CA GLU A 73 0.85 11.86 3.41
C GLU A 73 1.72 11.71 2.17
N ARG A 74 1.86 10.49 1.65
CA ARG A 74 2.63 10.19 0.44
C ARG A 74 2.02 10.82 -0.81
N VAL A 75 0.71 10.71 -0.99
CA VAL A 75 -0.01 11.34 -2.11
C VAL A 75 0.24 12.85 -2.12
N LYS A 76 0.23 13.50 -0.93
CA LYS A 76 0.53 14.93 -0.78
C LYS A 76 2.00 15.26 -1.02
N GLU A 77 2.92 14.45 -0.47
CA GLU A 77 4.37 14.65 -0.63
C GLU A 77 4.79 14.65 -2.10
N TYR A 78 4.19 13.78 -2.90
CA TYR A 78 4.45 13.68 -4.35
C TYR A 78 3.49 14.51 -5.19
N ASP A 79 2.66 15.35 -4.57
CA ASP A 79 1.68 16.21 -5.24
C ASP A 79 0.88 15.43 -6.30
N MET A 80 0.42 14.23 -5.91
CA MET A 80 -0.40 13.37 -6.74
C MET A 80 -1.87 13.78 -6.65
N PRO A 81 -2.68 13.57 -7.71
CA PRO A 81 -4.09 13.90 -7.70
C PRO A 81 -4.84 13.22 -6.54
N GLU A 82 -5.57 14.02 -5.77
CA GLU A 82 -6.39 13.60 -4.64
C GLU A 82 -7.88 13.84 -4.94
N GLY A 83 -8.75 13.22 -4.13
CA GLY A 83 -10.19 13.46 -4.15
C GLY A 83 -11.01 12.26 -4.64
N ASN A 84 -12.17 12.52 -5.22
CA ASN A 84 -12.99 11.47 -5.83
C ASN A 84 -12.40 11.02 -7.17
N MET A 85 -12.90 9.90 -7.71
CA MET A 85 -12.35 9.30 -8.94
C MET A 85 -12.36 10.24 -10.16
N GLU A 86 -13.33 11.16 -10.25
CA GLU A 86 -13.39 12.15 -11.33
C GLU A 86 -12.29 13.21 -11.18
N GLU A 87 -12.04 13.67 -9.97
CA GLU A 87 -10.96 14.62 -9.66
C GLU A 87 -9.59 13.99 -9.90
N VAL A 88 -9.40 12.75 -9.48
CA VAL A 88 -8.20 11.94 -9.74
C VAL A 88 -7.96 11.83 -11.24
N ARG A 89 -8.94 11.42 -12.04
CA ARG A 89 -8.82 11.31 -13.48
C ARG A 89 -8.41 12.63 -14.15
N LYS A 90 -9.08 13.74 -13.80
CA LYS A 90 -8.75 15.07 -14.32
C LYS A 90 -7.33 15.50 -13.93
N GLY A 91 -6.92 15.23 -12.70
CA GLY A 91 -5.57 15.52 -12.22
C GLY A 91 -4.50 14.76 -13.00
N TYR A 92 -4.73 13.48 -13.29
CA TYR A 92 -3.78 12.68 -14.08
C TYR A 92 -3.71 13.05 -15.55
N GLN A 93 -4.78 13.60 -16.14
CA GLN A 93 -4.72 14.18 -17.49
C GLN A 93 -3.72 15.33 -17.58
N ALA A 94 -3.54 16.08 -16.50
CA ALA A 94 -2.58 17.15 -16.37
C ALA A 94 -1.19 16.72 -15.88
N ALA A 95 -1.07 15.50 -15.30
CA ALA A 95 0.19 14.99 -14.78
C ALA A 95 1.12 14.54 -15.91
N THR A 96 2.42 14.75 -15.71
CA THR A 96 3.43 14.23 -16.65
C THR A 96 3.66 12.73 -16.43
N LEU A 97 4.03 12.02 -17.51
CA LEU A 97 4.41 10.63 -17.41
C LEU A 97 5.59 10.41 -16.44
N ASP A 98 6.54 11.35 -16.39
CA ASP A 98 7.69 11.29 -15.48
C ASP A 98 7.24 11.32 -14.01
N LYS A 99 6.23 12.10 -13.67
CA LYS A 99 5.64 12.14 -12.32
C LYS A 99 4.99 10.80 -11.95
N ILE A 100 4.27 10.19 -12.89
CA ILE A 100 3.65 8.85 -12.70
C ILE A 100 4.73 7.78 -12.51
N LYS A 101 5.81 7.83 -13.30
CA LYS A 101 6.96 6.92 -13.17
C LYS A 101 7.61 7.03 -11.80
N GLU A 102 7.94 8.25 -11.39
CA GLU A 102 8.58 8.51 -10.09
C GLU A 102 7.70 8.02 -8.93
N PHE A 103 6.42 8.37 -8.94
CA PHE A 103 5.48 7.93 -7.91
C PHE A 103 5.35 6.40 -7.85
N THR A 104 5.25 5.74 -9.00
CA THR A 104 5.14 4.26 -9.07
C THR A 104 6.36 3.58 -8.44
N LYS A 105 7.56 4.09 -8.75
CA LYS A 105 8.82 3.61 -8.18
C LYS A 105 8.85 3.77 -6.65
N VAL A 106 8.53 4.97 -6.18
CA VAL A 106 8.49 5.28 -4.75
C VAL A 106 7.44 4.42 -4.04
N GLN A 107 6.29 4.22 -4.65
CA GLN A 107 5.23 3.37 -4.10
C GLN A 107 5.67 1.91 -3.98
N PHE A 108 6.41 1.38 -4.96
CA PHE A 108 6.98 0.03 -4.86
C PHE A 108 7.98 -0.08 -3.70
N LEU A 109 8.86 0.90 -3.54
CA LEU A 109 9.83 0.93 -2.44
C LEU A 109 9.15 1.05 -1.07
N HIS A 110 8.10 1.86 -0.98
CA HIS A 110 7.26 1.96 0.20
C HIS A 110 6.72 0.59 0.66
N TRP A 111 6.07 -0.13 -0.24
CA TRP A 111 5.49 -1.43 0.07
C TRP A 111 6.51 -2.55 0.29
N THR A 112 7.79 -2.35 -0.06
CA THR A 112 8.82 -3.40 0.00
C THR A 112 9.93 -3.10 0.99
N GLN A 113 10.31 -1.85 1.20
CA GLN A 113 11.47 -1.46 2.00
C GLN A 113 11.12 -0.78 3.32
N GLU A 114 10.03 -0.01 3.37
CA GLU A 114 9.59 0.58 4.63
C GLU A 114 8.97 -0.49 5.53
N GLU A 115 9.43 -0.58 6.77
CA GLU A 115 9.09 -1.70 7.65
C GLU A 115 7.58 -1.84 7.89
N PHE A 116 6.88 -0.73 8.18
CA PHE A 116 5.46 -0.77 8.52
C PHE A 116 4.59 -1.19 7.32
N PRO A 117 4.67 -0.57 6.13
CA PRO A 117 3.91 -1.00 4.94
C PRO A 117 4.28 -2.41 4.47
N CYS A 118 5.56 -2.77 4.52
CA CYS A 118 6.02 -4.11 4.16
C CYS A 118 5.40 -5.18 5.07
N CYS A 119 5.39 -4.96 6.39
CA CYS A 119 4.73 -5.87 7.34
C CYS A 119 3.22 -5.91 7.14
N PHE A 120 2.57 -4.76 6.86
CA PHE A 120 1.14 -4.69 6.58
C PHE A 120 0.77 -5.51 5.34
N ARG A 121 1.50 -5.35 4.23
CA ARG A 121 1.34 -6.14 3.02
C ARG A 121 1.48 -7.65 3.28
N LYS A 122 2.53 -8.05 4.01
CA LYS A 122 2.77 -9.47 4.37
C LYS A 122 1.66 -10.05 5.22
N MET A 123 1.19 -9.31 6.23
CA MET A 123 0.05 -9.72 7.06
C MET A 123 -1.19 -9.96 6.18
N LEU A 124 -1.55 -9.01 5.33
CA LEU A 124 -2.72 -9.14 4.45
C LEU A 124 -2.57 -10.33 3.48
N THR A 125 -1.36 -10.56 2.95
CA THR A 125 -1.07 -11.70 2.07
C THR A 125 -1.27 -13.04 2.78
N LEU A 126 -0.89 -13.15 4.06
CA LEU A 126 -1.10 -14.36 4.85
C LEU A 126 -2.58 -14.62 5.17
N GLU A 127 -3.34 -13.57 5.41
CA GLU A 127 -4.70 -13.66 5.95
C GLU A 127 -5.81 -13.60 4.90
N GLN A 128 -5.51 -13.25 3.65
CA GLN A 128 -6.53 -13.09 2.59
C GLN A 128 -7.44 -14.32 2.37
N TYR A 129 -6.97 -15.52 2.74
CA TYR A 129 -7.74 -16.77 2.62
C TYR A 129 -8.28 -17.29 3.95
N ARG A 130 -7.99 -16.60 5.07
CA ARG A 130 -8.32 -17.07 6.43
C ARG A 130 -9.39 -16.21 7.10
N ASP A 131 -9.43 -14.92 6.77
CA ASP A 131 -10.32 -13.95 7.39
C ASP A 131 -10.97 -13.08 6.32
N PRO A 132 -12.33 -13.07 6.22
CA PRO A 132 -13.04 -12.30 5.19
C PRO A 132 -12.83 -10.78 5.28
N GLU A 133 -12.64 -10.21 6.48
CA GLU A 133 -12.42 -8.77 6.63
C GLU A 133 -11.00 -8.40 6.21
N LEU A 134 -10.01 -9.23 6.54
CA LEU A 134 -8.65 -9.05 6.06
C LEU A 134 -8.52 -9.31 4.55
N ALA A 135 -9.33 -10.21 3.98
CA ALA A 135 -9.46 -10.37 2.53
C ALA A 135 -9.96 -9.07 1.85
N LYS A 136 -10.94 -8.37 2.44
CA LYS A 136 -11.40 -7.08 1.92
C LYS A 136 -10.29 -6.01 1.98
N LEU A 137 -9.51 -5.98 3.06
CA LEU A 137 -8.36 -5.09 3.16
C LEU A 137 -7.28 -5.43 2.13
N TYR A 138 -7.00 -6.72 1.91
CA TYR A 138 -6.10 -7.16 0.85
C TYR A 138 -6.57 -6.65 -0.53
N GLN A 139 -7.85 -6.82 -0.87
CA GLN A 139 -8.41 -6.29 -2.11
C GLN A 139 -8.26 -4.76 -2.19
N LYS A 140 -8.57 -4.05 -1.11
CA LYS A 140 -8.49 -2.59 -1.07
C LYS A 140 -7.08 -2.07 -1.33
N TYR A 141 -6.06 -2.66 -0.68
CA TYR A 141 -4.70 -2.11 -0.66
C TYR A 141 -3.77 -2.71 -1.71
N LEU A 142 -3.97 -3.97 -2.11
CA LEU A 142 -2.96 -4.70 -2.87
C LEU A 142 -3.44 -5.28 -4.20
N SER A 143 -4.76 -5.39 -4.44
CA SER A 143 -5.27 -6.07 -5.61
C SER A 143 -6.29 -5.22 -6.36
N GLY A 144 -7.57 -5.42 -6.15
CA GLY A 144 -8.65 -4.75 -6.89
C GLY A 144 -8.64 -3.22 -6.73
N GLY A 145 -8.35 -2.71 -5.53
CA GLY A 145 -8.29 -1.27 -5.26
C GLY A 145 -7.25 -0.53 -6.11
N PRO A 146 -5.96 -0.92 -6.06
CA PRO A 146 -4.94 -0.34 -6.93
C PRO A 146 -5.25 -0.49 -8.42
N LEU A 147 -5.78 -1.65 -8.84
CA LEU A 147 -6.12 -1.88 -10.24
C LEU A 147 -7.22 -0.91 -10.71
N LEU A 148 -8.29 -0.73 -9.93
CA LEU A 148 -9.36 0.22 -10.23
C LEU A 148 -8.86 1.66 -10.26
N TYR A 149 -7.98 2.03 -9.33
CA TYR A 149 -7.37 3.36 -9.32
C TYR A 149 -6.55 3.62 -10.59
N ILE A 150 -5.74 2.67 -11.01
CA ILE A 150 -4.92 2.77 -12.22
C ILE A 150 -5.79 2.76 -13.48
N GLU A 151 -6.91 2.03 -13.49
CA GLU A 151 -7.90 2.10 -14.57
C GLU A 151 -8.43 3.53 -14.74
N GLU A 152 -8.80 4.20 -13.64
CA GLU A 152 -9.24 5.60 -13.70
C GLU A 152 -8.15 6.56 -14.18
N VAL A 153 -6.88 6.30 -13.85
CA VAL A 153 -5.76 7.03 -14.42
C VAL A 153 -5.75 6.89 -15.95
N PHE A 154 -5.86 5.65 -16.47
CA PHE A 154 -5.81 5.41 -17.91
C PHE A 154 -7.08 5.85 -18.65
N ARG A 155 -8.23 5.96 -18.00
CA ARG A 155 -9.41 6.64 -18.54
C ARG A 155 -9.18 8.12 -18.85
N GLY A 156 -8.12 8.72 -18.33
CA GLY A 156 -7.63 10.04 -18.74
C GLY A 156 -6.88 10.04 -20.07
N PHE A 157 -6.49 8.89 -20.59
CA PHE A 157 -5.71 8.75 -21.82
C PHE A 157 -6.49 8.09 -22.97
N THR A 158 -7.59 7.39 -22.70
CA THR A 158 -8.46 6.74 -23.70
C THR A 158 -9.92 6.83 -23.30
N ASP A 159 -10.80 7.04 -24.29
CA ASP A 159 -12.26 6.99 -24.11
C ASP A 159 -12.81 5.55 -24.13
N ASN A 160 -11.99 4.56 -24.51
CA ASN A 160 -12.35 3.17 -24.55
C ASN A 160 -12.17 2.50 -23.18
N GLU A 161 -13.30 2.17 -22.52
CA GLU A 161 -13.29 1.53 -21.19
C GLU A 161 -12.54 0.18 -21.19
N GLY A 162 -12.71 -0.62 -22.23
CA GLY A 162 -12.03 -1.92 -22.37
C GLY A 162 -10.51 -1.76 -22.45
N GLU A 163 -10.05 -0.75 -23.18
CA GLU A 163 -8.65 -0.43 -23.31
C GLU A 163 -8.05 0.13 -21.99
N ALA A 164 -8.74 1.02 -21.30
CA ALA A 164 -8.31 1.51 -20.00
C ALA A 164 -8.11 0.37 -18.98
N LYS A 165 -9.02 -0.60 -18.96
CA LYS A 165 -8.89 -1.82 -18.14
C LYS A 165 -7.69 -2.66 -18.52
N GLN A 166 -7.46 -2.86 -19.81
CA GLN A 166 -6.31 -3.64 -20.28
C GLN A 166 -5.00 -2.92 -19.95
N LEU A 167 -4.91 -1.61 -20.18
CA LEU A 167 -3.74 -0.82 -19.82
C LEU A 167 -3.44 -0.89 -18.31
N ALA A 168 -4.48 -0.83 -17.47
CA ALA A 168 -4.31 -0.96 -16.02
C ALA A 168 -3.76 -2.34 -15.63
N LEU A 169 -4.25 -3.40 -16.24
CA LEU A 169 -3.78 -4.76 -16.00
C LEU A 169 -2.35 -4.96 -16.49
N ASP A 170 -2.03 -4.48 -17.68
CA ASP A 170 -0.69 -4.57 -18.27
C ASP A 170 0.35 -3.77 -17.46
N PHE A 171 -0.07 -2.64 -16.89
CA PHE A 171 0.80 -1.81 -16.06
C PHE A 171 1.00 -2.41 -14.67
N TYR A 172 -0.09 -2.74 -13.97
CA TYR A 172 -0.03 -3.14 -12.55
C TYR A 172 0.32 -4.62 -12.35
N GLY A 173 -0.08 -5.49 -13.28
CA GLY A 173 0.14 -6.94 -13.16
C GLY A 173 1.59 -7.33 -12.90
N PRO A 174 2.58 -6.84 -13.69
CA PRO A 174 3.99 -7.08 -13.41
C PRO A 174 4.47 -6.53 -12.07
N ILE A 175 4.01 -5.34 -11.66
CA ILE A 175 4.36 -4.72 -10.37
C ILE A 175 3.85 -5.58 -9.22
N PHE A 176 2.60 -6.04 -9.32
CA PHE A 176 2.00 -6.95 -8.34
C PHE A 176 2.78 -8.26 -8.21
N LEU A 177 3.19 -8.87 -9.33
CA LEU A 177 4.04 -10.06 -9.33
C LEU A 177 5.39 -9.79 -8.65
N LEU A 178 6.00 -8.63 -8.93
CA LEU A 178 7.31 -8.26 -8.41
C LEU A 178 7.32 -8.08 -6.88
N TYR A 179 6.21 -7.78 -6.22
CA TYR A 179 6.13 -7.83 -4.75
C TYR A 179 6.43 -9.23 -4.21
N SER A 180 5.85 -10.27 -4.80
CA SER A 180 6.06 -11.65 -4.38
C SER A 180 7.50 -12.11 -4.63
N ILE A 181 8.05 -11.75 -5.81
CA ILE A 181 9.43 -12.08 -6.15
C ILE A 181 10.40 -11.37 -5.21
N TYR A 182 10.18 -10.09 -4.91
CA TYR A 182 11.00 -9.29 -3.98
C TYR A 182 11.11 -9.94 -2.59
N ASP A 183 10.03 -10.52 -2.09
CA ASP A 183 10.04 -11.18 -0.79
C ASP A 183 10.87 -12.48 -0.78
N GLY A 184 10.98 -13.16 -1.91
CA GLY A 184 11.60 -14.47 -2.04
C GLY A 184 13.08 -14.46 -2.46
N VAL A 185 13.67 -13.30 -2.81
CA VAL A 185 15.02 -13.22 -3.33
C VAL A 185 15.98 -12.46 -2.41
N GLU A 186 17.29 -12.73 -2.53
CA GLU A 186 18.35 -12.00 -1.83
C GLU A 186 18.73 -10.70 -2.56
N GLY A 187 18.79 -10.73 -3.90
CA GLY A 187 19.18 -9.58 -4.76
C GLY A 187 18.03 -8.60 -5.01
N LYS A 188 17.58 -7.90 -3.99
CA LYS A 188 16.40 -7.02 -4.00
C LYS A 188 16.54 -5.81 -4.92
N GLU A 189 17.77 -5.30 -5.11
CA GLU A 189 18.08 -4.18 -6.00
C GLU A 189 17.72 -4.52 -7.47
N ALA A 190 17.94 -5.76 -7.88
CA ALA A 190 17.57 -6.21 -9.22
C ALA A 190 16.07 -6.14 -9.48
N ILE A 191 15.25 -6.42 -8.46
CA ILE A 191 13.79 -6.34 -8.58
C ILE A 191 13.33 -4.88 -8.65
N ALA A 192 13.89 -3.98 -7.86
CA ALA A 192 13.61 -2.54 -7.96
C ALA A 192 13.95 -2.01 -9.37
N THR A 193 15.10 -2.42 -9.93
CA THR A 193 15.49 -2.09 -11.31
C THR A 193 14.50 -2.65 -12.34
N GLN A 194 13.95 -3.84 -12.14
CA GLN A 194 12.93 -4.41 -13.03
C GLN A 194 11.63 -3.58 -13.02
N VAL A 195 11.22 -3.06 -11.85
CA VAL A 195 10.07 -2.13 -11.78
C VAL A 195 10.35 -0.88 -12.58
N GLU A 196 11.52 -0.25 -12.41
CA GLU A 196 11.92 0.94 -13.18
C GLU A 196 11.88 0.68 -14.69
N GLN A 197 12.48 -0.42 -15.14
CA GLN A 197 12.50 -0.82 -16.55
C GLN A 197 11.10 -1.10 -17.09
N HIS A 198 10.22 -1.71 -16.29
CA HIS A 198 8.84 -1.96 -16.69
C HIS A 198 8.09 -0.64 -16.90
N VAL A 199 8.17 0.27 -15.92
CA VAL A 199 7.48 1.57 -15.98
C VAL A 199 8.00 2.43 -17.14
N GLU A 200 9.31 2.39 -17.42
CA GLU A 200 9.91 3.11 -18.55
C GLU A 200 9.38 2.58 -19.89
N ARG A 201 9.48 1.27 -20.13
CA ARG A 201 8.98 0.64 -21.36
C ARG A 201 7.49 0.87 -21.57
N PHE A 202 6.70 0.79 -20.50
CA PHE A 202 5.27 1.04 -20.57
C PHE A 202 4.98 2.49 -20.99
N SER A 203 5.71 3.46 -20.45
CA SER A 203 5.58 4.87 -20.79
C SER A 203 5.97 5.15 -22.24
N GLU A 204 7.07 4.56 -22.74
CA GLU A 204 7.51 4.65 -24.15
C GLU A 204 6.44 4.08 -25.11
N MET A 205 5.82 2.96 -24.72
CA MET A 205 4.72 2.35 -25.48
C MET A 205 3.52 3.31 -25.60
N LEU A 206 3.11 3.94 -24.48
CA LEU A 206 2.01 4.92 -24.48
C LEU A 206 2.31 6.13 -25.37
N LEU A 207 3.52 6.69 -25.30
CA LEU A 207 3.93 7.81 -26.15
C LEU A 207 3.91 7.44 -27.61
N THR A 208 4.43 6.27 -27.98
CA THR A 208 4.46 5.78 -29.37
C THR A 208 3.06 5.58 -29.94
N LYS A 209 2.11 5.02 -29.16
CA LYS A 209 0.72 4.90 -29.58
C LYS A 209 0.09 6.27 -29.85
N ARG A 210 0.30 7.22 -28.94
CA ARG A 210 -0.23 8.58 -29.07
C ARG A 210 0.30 9.32 -30.31
N GLU A 211 1.59 9.16 -30.66
CA GLU A 211 2.20 9.76 -31.85
C GLU A 211 1.66 9.17 -33.15
N ARG A 212 1.28 7.89 -33.17
CA ARG A 212 0.71 7.21 -34.34
C ARG A 212 -0.77 7.53 -34.56
N GLY A 213 -1.43 8.20 -33.63
CA GLY A 213 -2.87 8.45 -33.70
C GLY A 213 -3.70 7.17 -33.58
N ASP A 214 -3.06 6.06 -33.15
CA ASP A 214 -3.78 4.86 -32.79
C ASP A 214 -4.64 5.20 -31.56
N GLU A 215 -5.95 4.84 -31.60
CA GLU A 215 -6.80 5.04 -30.43
C GLU A 215 -6.13 4.40 -29.20
N ILE A 216 -5.79 5.27 -28.25
CA ILE A 216 -5.34 4.82 -26.93
C ILE A 216 -6.56 4.58 -26.10
#